data_89ae78f62aea684fd7cf322aa27b1829
#
_entry.id   89ae78f62aea684fd7cf322aa27b1829
#
_cell.length_a   1.000
_cell.length_b   1.000
_cell.length_c   1.000
_cell.angle_alpha   90.00
_cell.angle_beta   90.00
_cell.angle_gamma   90.00
#
_symmetry.space_group_name_H-M   'P 1'
#
loop_
_entity.id
_entity.type
_entity.pdbx_description
1 polymer ?
#
loop_
_entity_poly.entity_id
_entity_poly.type
_entity_poly.pdbx_seq_one_letter_code
_entity_poly.pdbx_strand_id
1 'polypeptide(L)'
;MKGRSASTAWRIPVILTLATGVGLGVFTMVAHGQNTASGQRFEEPAPPAPRDPASNLATKIGAPLTVVTVGDVMVKRTGANLEAPEFQNIFKLLKDADVTFGNMEGNLSDLEHFNGPLRGMMGDKDVAPSLKAMGFDLMNRANNHIFDSDKESMFSTIAQLDEAGIAHAGTGKNLEDARAPAFYDGPKGRVGLVGMHTPNGANTNANATYRSGNLGGRPGINALNYDVIYNVTAEQLAAIKAIRRAAYTPPAGTTNVTRLPDPAAEPADKVQFLGVWYKVGTPGTRSFEMDAADLRENLRSIRNGKYLSEFMIATCHCHQGPITAQQWLFEDQIPDFLPVLAKKAIDSGADMFVVHGPHVVRGVEIYKGKPIFYGMGEFYYQWQHMDSALLSGSWPQNGRADDSTIDVRVSAGLRPINFESMVAQTKFDKGKLVEIRLYPTSGAWDGPISQLGLPRQAPPDMAQKILARVQALSKPLGTTIAIENNVGVIRVGAQSAPSTGGLQ
;
A
#
# COMPACT_ATOMS: atom_id res chain seq x y z
N MET A 1 56.54 -39.44 0.66
CA MET A 1 55.91 -40.75 0.79
C MET A 1 54.48 -40.57 0.36
N LYS A 2 54.18 -40.82 -0.86
CA LYS A 2 53.62 -42.03 -1.50
C LYS A 2 52.32 -42.52 -0.86
N GLY A 3 51.20 -42.43 -1.65
CA GLY A 3 50.04 -43.31 -1.65
C GLY A 3 48.81 -42.60 -2.20
N ARG A 4 48.56 -42.45 -3.48
CA ARG A 4 47.69 -43.15 -4.44
C ARG A 4 46.24 -43.36 -3.87
N SER A 5 45.23 -42.68 -4.41
CA SER A 5 44.40 -42.80 -5.62
C SER A 5 43.45 -44.02 -5.59
N ALA A 6 42.14 -43.78 -5.70
CA ALA A 6 41.23 -44.58 -6.51
C ALA A 6 39.95 -43.81 -6.82
N SER A 7 39.80 -43.47 -8.08
CA SER A 7 38.58 -42.99 -8.70
C SER A 7 37.73 -44.21 -9.13
N THR A 8 36.46 -44.23 -8.83
CA THR A 8 35.50 -45.17 -9.40
C THR A 8 34.46 -44.41 -10.21
N ALA A 9 34.66 -44.46 -11.54
CA ALA A 9 33.71 -43.97 -12.52
C ALA A 9 32.62 -45.02 -12.77
N TRP A 10 31.39 -44.66 -12.62
CA TRP A 10 30.26 -45.45 -13.12
C TRP A 10 29.86 -44.94 -14.50
N ARG A 11 30.00 -45.80 -15.48
CA ARG A 11 29.46 -45.61 -16.85
C ARG A 11 28.08 -46.24 -16.93
N ILE A 12 27.12 -45.47 -17.39
CA ILE A 12 25.79 -45.96 -17.83
C ILE A 12 25.77 -45.99 -19.35
N PRO A 13 25.40 -47.09 -19.99
CA PRO A 13 25.35 -47.17 -21.47
C PRO A 13 24.05 -46.53 -21.96
N VAL A 14 24.17 -45.66 -22.96
CA VAL A 14 23.07 -45.14 -23.77
C VAL A 14 22.75 -46.21 -24.82
N ILE A 15 21.53 -46.75 -24.81
CA ILE A 15 20.98 -47.53 -25.89
C ILE A 15 20.10 -46.61 -26.74
N LEU A 16 20.56 -46.35 -27.95
CA LEU A 16 19.83 -45.66 -29.00
C LEU A 16 19.09 -46.71 -29.81
N THR A 17 17.75 -46.69 -29.81
CA THR A 17 16.96 -47.49 -30.74
C THR A 17 16.12 -46.58 -31.62
N LEU A 18 16.52 -46.44 -32.86
CA LEU A 18 15.68 -45.91 -33.92
C LEU A 18 14.68 -46.97 -34.34
N ALA A 19 13.40 -46.64 -34.40
CA ALA A 19 12.43 -47.40 -35.22
C ALA A 19 11.47 -46.40 -35.85
N THR A 20 11.60 -46.30 -37.15
CA THR A 20 10.64 -45.72 -38.09
C THR A 20 9.53 -46.73 -38.36
N GLY A 21 8.26 -46.30 -38.32
CA GLY A 21 7.14 -47.11 -38.69
C GLY A 21 5.84 -46.31 -38.73
N VAL A 22 5.47 -45.83 -39.91
CA VAL A 22 4.15 -45.31 -40.26
C VAL A 22 3.18 -46.47 -40.32
N GLY A 23 2.10 -46.45 -39.56
CA GLY A 23 1.01 -47.39 -39.64
C GLY A 23 -0.30 -46.75 -39.27
N LEU A 24 -1.10 -46.34 -40.27
CA LEU A 24 -2.53 -46.02 -40.09
C LEU A 24 -3.25 -47.34 -39.73
N GLY A 25 -3.69 -47.47 -38.51
CA GLY A 25 -4.58 -48.52 -38.05
C GLY A 25 -5.97 -47.97 -37.78
N VAL A 26 -6.90 -48.22 -38.68
CA VAL A 26 -8.33 -48.03 -38.44
C VAL A 26 -8.80 -49.12 -37.48
N PHE A 27 -9.10 -48.78 -36.24
CA PHE A 27 -9.73 -49.70 -35.31
C PHE A 27 -11.27 -49.59 -35.45
N THR A 28 -11.88 -50.56 -36.09
CA THR A 28 -13.31 -50.82 -36.05
C THR A 28 -13.62 -51.58 -34.74
N MET A 29 -14.19 -50.89 -33.76
CA MET A 29 -14.76 -51.60 -32.60
C MET A 29 -16.12 -52.20 -32.96
N VAL A 30 -16.17 -53.51 -32.96
CA VAL A 30 -17.43 -54.27 -33.02
C VAL A 30 -18.01 -54.29 -31.62
N ALA A 31 -19.10 -53.57 -31.42
CA ALA A 31 -19.86 -53.60 -30.18
C ALA A 31 -20.66 -54.92 -30.10
N HIS A 32 -20.32 -55.81 -29.15
CA HIS A 32 -21.21 -56.90 -28.75
C HIS A 32 -22.21 -56.33 -27.73
N GLY A 33 -23.48 -56.26 -28.18
CA GLY A 33 -24.54 -55.91 -27.28
C GLY A 33 -24.85 -57.07 -26.34
N GLN A 34 -24.94 -56.77 -25.05
CA GLN A 34 -25.73 -57.52 -24.11
C GLN A 34 -26.75 -56.56 -23.45
N ASN A 35 -28.02 -56.79 -23.82
CA ASN A 35 -29.17 -56.20 -23.16
C ASN A 35 -29.27 -56.72 -21.73
N THR A 36 -29.20 -55.83 -20.74
CA THR A 36 -29.88 -56.03 -19.45
C THR A 36 -30.46 -54.70 -18.96
N ALA A 37 -31.62 -54.82 -18.51
CA ALA A 37 -32.69 -53.90 -18.17
C ALA A 37 -32.34 -52.68 -17.32
N SER A 38 -33.22 -51.65 -17.42
CA SER A 38 -33.37 -50.46 -16.58
C SER A 38 -32.19 -49.50 -16.54
N GLY A 39 -31.90 -48.85 -17.67
CA GLY A 39 -31.04 -47.70 -17.72
C GLY A 39 -31.78 -46.44 -17.29
N GLN A 40 -31.65 -46.03 -16.04
CA GLN A 40 -31.76 -44.61 -15.73
C GLN A 40 -30.59 -43.94 -16.46
N ARG A 41 -30.91 -43.17 -17.52
CA ARG A 41 -29.94 -42.22 -18.08
C ARG A 41 -29.62 -41.24 -16.98
N PHE A 42 -28.42 -41.22 -16.47
CA PHE A 42 -27.88 -40.08 -15.76
C PHE A 42 -27.91 -38.94 -16.78
N GLU A 43 -28.90 -38.09 -16.73
CA GLU A 43 -28.81 -36.78 -17.37
C GLU A 43 -27.66 -36.07 -16.68
N GLU A 44 -26.59 -35.82 -17.39
CA GLU A 44 -25.58 -34.88 -16.89
C GLU A 44 -26.30 -33.57 -16.54
N PRO A 45 -26.14 -33.05 -15.30
CA PRO A 45 -26.76 -31.80 -14.96
C PRO A 45 -26.30 -30.75 -15.96
N ALA A 46 -27.22 -29.97 -16.50
CA ALA A 46 -26.89 -28.89 -17.43
C ALA A 46 -25.74 -28.06 -16.85
N PRO A 47 -24.73 -27.73 -17.66
CA PRO A 47 -23.61 -26.92 -17.16
C PRO A 47 -24.19 -25.66 -16.51
N PRO A 48 -23.69 -25.28 -15.32
CA PRO A 48 -24.21 -24.11 -14.64
C PRO A 48 -24.10 -22.90 -15.57
N ALA A 49 -25.14 -22.09 -15.61
CA ALA A 49 -25.14 -20.88 -16.41
C ALA A 49 -23.84 -20.07 -16.17
N PRO A 50 -23.26 -19.46 -17.21
CA PRO A 50 -22.06 -18.66 -17.05
C PRO A 50 -22.32 -17.63 -15.93
N ARG A 51 -21.53 -17.68 -14.87
CA ARG A 51 -21.62 -16.70 -13.78
C ARG A 51 -21.23 -15.34 -14.35
N ASP A 52 -22.06 -14.33 -14.10
CA ASP A 52 -21.70 -12.95 -14.40
C ASP A 52 -20.38 -12.62 -13.68
N PRO A 53 -19.30 -12.30 -14.39
CA PRO A 53 -18.03 -11.95 -13.77
C PRO A 53 -18.14 -10.81 -12.75
N ALA A 54 -19.09 -9.88 -12.95
CA ALA A 54 -19.35 -8.78 -12.03
C ALA A 54 -19.89 -9.27 -10.67
N SER A 55 -20.65 -10.36 -10.64
CA SER A 55 -21.18 -10.93 -9.39
C SER A 55 -20.07 -11.47 -8.48
N ASN A 56 -18.92 -11.87 -9.03
CA ASN A 56 -17.77 -12.34 -8.25
C ASN A 56 -17.03 -11.21 -7.56
N LEU A 57 -17.17 -9.98 -8.05
CA LEU A 57 -16.52 -8.78 -7.49
C LEU A 57 -17.44 -8.03 -6.51
N ALA A 58 -18.69 -8.49 -6.35
CA ALA A 58 -19.61 -7.90 -5.38
C ALA A 58 -19.15 -8.19 -3.95
N THR A 59 -19.46 -7.27 -3.04
CA THR A 59 -19.29 -7.49 -1.60
C THR A 59 -20.26 -8.57 -1.13
N LYS A 60 -19.73 -9.62 -0.48
CA LYS A 60 -20.51 -10.83 -0.12
C LYS A 60 -20.95 -10.86 1.34
N ILE A 61 -20.50 -9.93 2.17
CA ILE A 61 -20.89 -9.86 3.59
C ILE A 61 -22.37 -9.50 3.68
N GLY A 62 -23.18 -10.42 4.17
CA GLY A 62 -24.63 -10.24 4.34
C GLY A 62 -25.03 -9.62 5.67
N ALA A 63 -24.22 -9.77 6.70
CA ALA A 63 -24.42 -9.19 8.03
C ALA A 63 -23.88 -7.75 8.09
N PRO A 64 -24.36 -6.91 9.03
CA PRO A 64 -23.73 -5.62 9.27
C PRO A 64 -22.25 -5.76 9.64
N LEU A 65 -21.39 -5.05 8.93
CA LEU A 65 -19.93 -5.04 9.12
C LEU A 65 -19.47 -3.64 9.49
N THR A 66 -18.67 -3.53 10.55
CA THR A 66 -17.98 -2.30 10.93
C THR A 66 -16.49 -2.46 10.71
N VAL A 67 -15.92 -1.67 9.80
CA VAL A 67 -14.50 -1.59 9.56
C VAL A 67 -13.96 -0.29 10.13
N VAL A 68 -12.96 -0.38 11.01
CA VAL A 68 -12.23 0.78 11.48
C VAL A 68 -10.90 0.86 10.75
N THR A 69 -10.60 2.04 10.23
CA THR A 69 -9.36 2.32 9.51
C THR A 69 -8.64 3.48 10.18
N VAL A 70 -7.34 3.35 10.37
CA VAL A 70 -6.48 4.38 10.96
C VAL A 70 -5.38 4.79 9.98
N GLY A 71 -4.65 5.86 10.31
CA GLY A 71 -3.49 6.33 9.57
C GLY A 71 -2.24 5.50 9.80
N ASP A 72 -1.09 6.14 9.64
CA ASP A 72 0.21 5.50 9.79
C ASP A 72 0.51 5.17 11.25
N VAL A 73 1.06 3.99 11.48
CA VAL A 73 1.37 3.42 12.80
C VAL A 73 2.88 3.39 12.95
N MET A 74 3.47 4.55 13.24
CA MET A 74 4.89 4.73 13.58
C MET A 74 5.06 4.60 15.10
N VAL A 75 5.08 3.36 15.61
CA VAL A 75 4.94 3.05 17.03
C VAL A 75 6.19 2.38 17.61
N LYS A 76 6.63 2.87 18.76
CA LYS A 76 7.61 2.21 19.63
C LYS A 76 6.97 1.66 20.90
N ARG A 77 5.95 2.33 21.39
CA ARG A 77 5.14 1.94 22.56
C ARG A 77 3.70 2.36 22.34
N THR A 78 2.78 1.50 22.64
CA THR A 78 1.36 1.70 22.29
C THR A 78 0.64 2.64 23.25
N GLY A 79 1.12 2.82 24.47
CA GLY A 79 0.39 3.55 25.51
C GLY A 79 -0.93 2.88 25.91
N ALA A 80 -1.07 1.57 25.66
CA ALA A 80 -2.30 0.80 25.94
C ALA A 80 -2.72 0.84 27.43
N ASN A 81 -1.78 1.14 28.31
CA ASN A 81 -1.98 1.28 29.77
C ASN A 81 -2.42 2.69 30.20
N LEU A 82 -2.60 3.64 29.27
CA LEU A 82 -3.09 4.97 29.61
C LEU A 82 -4.60 4.92 29.86
N GLU A 83 -5.01 5.22 31.08
CA GLU A 83 -6.41 5.14 31.52
C GLU A 83 -7.23 6.39 31.19
N ALA A 84 -6.59 7.50 30.82
CA ALA A 84 -7.27 8.76 30.53
C ALA A 84 -8.31 8.59 29.39
N PRO A 85 -9.53 9.13 29.57
CA PRO A 85 -10.65 8.89 28.65
C PRO A 85 -10.35 9.23 27.19
N GLU A 86 -9.55 10.25 26.91
CA GLU A 86 -9.20 10.66 25.56
C GLU A 86 -8.39 9.59 24.78
N PHE A 87 -7.62 8.75 25.47
CA PHE A 87 -6.95 7.58 24.86
C PHE A 87 -7.92 6.39 24.78
N GLN A 88 -8.62 6.08 25.87
CA GLN A 88 -9.50 4.92 25.95
C GLN A 88 -10.68 5.01 24.97
N ASN A 89 -11.21 6.21 24.70
CA ASN A 89 -12.27 6.40 23.71
C ASN A 89 -11.82 5.99 22.32
N ILE A 90 -10.58 6.28 21.94
CA ILE A 90 -10.02 5.85 20.64
C ILE A 90 -9.77 4.35 20.63
N PHE A 91 -9.16 3.79 21.66
CA PHE A 91 -8.88 2.35 21.74
C PHE A 91 -10.18 1.52 21.75
N LYS A 92 -11.26 2.06 22.35
CA LYS A 92 -12.57 1.43 22.30
C LYS A 92 -13.14 1.36 20.89
N LEU A 93 -12.95 2.38 20.05
CA LEU A 93 -13.39 2.34 18.66
C LEU A 93 -12.75 1.19 17.88
N LEU A 94 -11.45 0.94 18.12
CA LEU A 94 -10.72 -0.14 17.47
C LEU A 94 -11.23 -1.51 17.94
N LYS A 95 -11.40 -1.68 19.26
CA LYS A 95 -11.87 -2.94 19.86
C LYS A 95 -13.30 -3.32 19.51
N ASP A 96 -14.17 -2.31 19.36
CA ASP A 96 -15.60 -2.53 19.08
C ASP A 96 -15.85 -2.79 17.57
N ALA A 97 -14.85 -2.66 16.72
CA ALA A 97 -14.95 -2.95 15.30
C ALA A 97 -14.97 -4.46 15.02
N ASP A 98 -15.58 -4.85 13.90
CA ASP A 98 -15.46 -6.22 13.41
C ASP A 98 -14.09 -6.48 12.77
N VAL A 99 -13.48 -5.41 12.22
CA VAL A 99 -12.15 -5.40 11.61
C VAL A 99 -11.50 -4.05 11.83
N THR A 100 -10.27 -4.06 12.32
CA THR A 100 -9.43 -2.86 12.41
C THR A 100 -8.19 -2.98 11.53
N PHE A 101 -8.00 -1.98 10.67
CA PHE A 101 -6.93 -1.90 9.66
C PHE A 101 -6.08 -0.65 9.83
N GLY A 102 -4.75 -0.78 9.67
CA GLY A 102 -3.79 0.32 9.65
C GLY A 102 -2.55 0.03 8.79
N ASN A 103 -1.63 0.98 8.74
CA ASN A 103 -0.34 0.83 8.08
C ASN A 103 0.79 0.77 9.13
N MET A 104 1.40 -0.39 9.30
CA MET A 104 2.56 -0.56 10.18
C MET A 104 3.79 0.05 9.53
N GLU A 105 4.02 1.32 9.77
CA GLU A 105 5.12 2.11 9.22
C GLU A 105 6.28 2.15 10.21
N GLY A 106 7.08 1.12 10.17
CA GLY A 106 8.19 0.89 11.07
C GLY A 106 8.49 -0.59 11.17
N ASN A 107 9.44 -0.95 12.01
CA ASN A 107 9.84 -2.32 12.24
C ASN A 107 9.68 -2.71 13.70
N LEU A 108 9.50 -4.00 13.95
CA LEU A 108 9.41 -4.60 15.27
C LEU A 108 10.48 -5.66 15.42
N SER A 109 11.12 -5.71 16.57
CA SER A 109 12.11 -6.74 16.88
C SER A 109 12.21 -6.95 18.38
N ASP A 110 12.71 -8.09 18.78
CA ASP A 110 13.21 -8.24 20.14
C ASP A 110 14.50 -7.43 20.29
N LEU A 111 14.39 -6.20 20.80
CA LEU A 111 15.50 -5.25 20.87
C LEU A 111 16.64 -5.74 21.78
N GLU A 112 16.35 -6.62 22.74
CA GLU A 112 17.34 -7.23 23.61
C GLU A 112 18.27 -8.19 22.85
N HIS A 113 17.75 -8.87 21.82
CA HIS A 113 18.47 -9.90 21.05
C HIS A 113 18.72 -9.51 19.58
N PHE A 114 18.35 -8.30 19.16
CA PHE A 114 18.53 -7.86 17.79
C PHE A 114 19.99 -7.50 17.50
N ASN A 115 20.62 -8.25 16.60
CA ASN A 115 22.01 -8.06 16.23
C ASN A 115 22.22 -7.13 15.01
N GLY A 116 21.16 -6.60 14.43
CA GLY A 116 21.21 -5.66 13.31
C GLY A 116 21.44 -4.21 13.76
N PRO A 117 21.69 -3.30 12.81
CA PRO A 117 21.81 -1.88 13.13
C PRO A 117 20.44 -1.34 13.59
N LEU A 118 20.38 -0.76 14.77
CA LEU A 118 19.19 -0.05 15.25
C LEU A 118 19.09 1.30 14.54
N ARG A 119 18.37 1.32 13.44
CA ARG A 119 18.15 2.52 12.62
C ARG A 119 16.65 2.69 12.35
N GLY A 120 16.28 3.93 12.04
CA GLY A 120 14.91 4.25 11.67
C GLY A 120 13.91 3.93 12.78
N MET A 121 12.73 3.53 12.40
CA MET A 121 11.61 3.28 13.28
C MET A 121 11.59 1.84 13.76
N MET A 122 12.04 1.61 14.99
CA MET A 122 12.08 0.28 15.63
C MET A 122 11.25 0.27 16.92
N GLY A 123 10.23 -0.56 16.97
CA GLY A 123 9.49 -0.92 18.18
C GLY A 123 9.97 -2.26 18.74
N ASP A 124 9.74 -2.48 20.03
CA ASP A 124 10.10 -3.74 20.70
C ASP A 124 9.03 -4.83 20.45
N LYS A 125 9.35 -6.06 20.82
CA LYS A 125 8.52 -7.28 20.66
C LYS A 125 7.14 -7.18 21.33
N ASP A 126 6.96 -6.36 22.35
CA ASP A 126 5.68 -6.20 23.06
C ASP A 126 4.68 -5.30 22.29
N VAL A 127 5.13 -4.61 21.24
CA VAL A 127 4.27 -3.71 20.45
C VAL A 127 3.20 -4.49 19.68
N ALA A 128 3.55 -5.59 18.99
CA ALA A 128 2.58 -6.35 18.20
C ALA A 128 1.47 -6.99 19.05
N PRO A 129 1.76 -7.68 20.18
CA PRO A 129 0.72 -8.15 21.10
C PRO A 129 -0.16 -7.02 21.64
N SER A 130 0.43 -5.86 21.95
CA SER A 130 -0.31 -4.68 22.42
C SER A 130 -1.25 -4.14 21.34
N LEU A 131 -0.81 -4.05 20.09
CA LEU A 131 -1.66 -3.64 18.96
C LEU A 131 -2.82 -4.62 18.76
N LYS A 132 -2.56 -5.95 18.85
CA LYS A 132 -3.63 -6.95 18.79
C LYS A 132 -4.63 -6.79 19.93
N ALA A 133 -4.16 -6.58 21.15
CA ALA A 133 -5.02 -6.32 22.31
C ALA A 133 -5.83 -5.03 22.18
N MET A 134 -5.37 -4.05 21.39
CA MET A 134 -6.09 -2.83 21.03
C MET A 134 -7.12 -3.04 19.90
N GLY A 135 -7.13 -4.22 19.24
CA GLY A 135 -8.11 -4.57 18.22
C GLY A 135 -7.59 -4.62 16.80
N PHE A 136 -6.30 -4.42 16.53
CA PHE A 136 -5.76 -4.51 15.17
C PHE A 136 -5.80 -5.94 14.64
N ASP A 137 -6.35 -6.11 13.44
CA ASP A 137 -6.52 -7.39 12.75
C ASP A 137 -5.72 -7.48 11.44
N LEU A 138 -5.58 -6.35 10.74
CA LEU A 138 -4.93 -6.25 9.44
C LEU A 138 -3.95 -5.08 9.40
N MET A 139 -2.76 -5.31 8.83
CA MET A 139 -1.74 -4.28 8.66
C MET A 139 -1.15 -4.27 7.25
N ASN A 140 -1.08 -3.09 6.64
CA ASN A 140 -0.20 -2.88 5.49
C ASN A 140 1.25 -2.87 5.95
N ARG A 141 2.13 -3.50 5.19
CA ARG A 141 3.57 -3.50 5.38
C ARG A 141 4.35 -2.92 4.19
N ALA A 142 3.66 -2.62 3.08
CA ALA A 142 4.30 -1.97 1.95
C ALA A 142 4.47 -0.47 2.23
N ASN A 143 5.62 -0.07 2.77
CA ASN A 143 5.99 1.32 3.03
C ASN A 143 7.51 1.51 2.93
N ASN A 144 7.97 2.75 3.12
CA ASN A 144 9.38 3.14 2.95
C ASN A 144 10.28 2.75 4.14
N HIS A 145 9.70 2.37 5.30
CA HIS A 145 10.46 2.08 6.52
C HIS A 145 10.79 0.60 6.73
N ILE A 146 10.41 -0.29 5.82
CA ILE A 146 10.58 -1.74 6.03
C ILE A 146 12.05 -2.20 6.10
N PHE A 147 12.96 -1.45 5.50
CA PHE A 147 14.41 -1.72 5.47
C PHE A 147 15.24 -0.69 6.24
N ASP A 148 14.65 0.03 7.17
CA ASP A 148 15.39 0.98 8.02
C ASP A 148 16.58 0.32 8.73
N SER A 149 16.39 -0.93 9.17
CA SER A 149 17.41 -1.77 9.79
C SER A 149 17.64 -3.06 9.01
N ASP A 150 17.69 -2.96 7.69
CA ASP A 150 17.89 -4.04 6.74
C ASP A 150 16.73 -5.07 6.66
N LYS A 151 16.95 -6.12 5.85
CA LYS A 151 15.94 -7.19 5.62
C LYS A 151 15.61 -7.98 6.89
N GLU A 152 16.57 -8.06 7.83
CA GLU A 152 16.41 -8.75 9.11
C GLU A 152 15.28 -8.12 9.92
N SER A 153 15.20 -6.79 9.96
CA SER A 153 14.13 -6.07 10.66
C SER A 153 12.76 -6.27 9.99
N MET A 154 12.72 -6.36 8.65
CA MET A 154 11.50 -6.71 7.93
C MET A 154 10.98 -8.08 8.31
N PHE A 155 11.86 -9.11 8.32
CA PHE A 155 11.47 -10.47 8.68
C PHE A 155 11.11 -10.61 10.16
N SER A 156 11.83 -9.90 11.04
CA SER A 156 11.48 -9.83 12.45
C SER A 156 10.07 -9.26 12.65
N THR A 157 9.74 -8.18 11.95
CA THR A 157 8.39 -7.58 12.01
C THR A 157 7.31 -8.54 11.51
N ILE A 158 7.56 -9.26 10.42
CA ILE A 158 6.66 -10.29 9.90
C ILE A 158 6.40 -11.33 10.99
N ALA A 159 7.45 -11.88 11.62
CA ALA A 159 7.33 -12.87 12.66
C ALA A 159 6.55 -12.36 13.88
N GLN A 160 6.80 -11.10 14.31
CA GLN A 160 6.10 -10.49 15.44
C GLN A 160 4.58 -10.30 15.16
N LEU A 161 4.23 -9.89 13.95
CA LEU A 161 2.82 -9.74 13.54
C LEU A 161 2.12 -11.09 13.43
N ASP A 162 2.80 -12.10 12.84
CA ASP A 162 2.28 -13.48 12.75
C ASP A 162 2.04 -14.08 14.14
N GLU A 163 2.99 -13.94 15.07
CA GLU A 163 2.88 -14.42 16.45
C GLU A 163 1.71 -13.73 17.20
N ALA A 164 1.52 -12.44 16.97
CA ALA A 164 0.41 -11.69 17.54
C ALA A 164 -0.95 -12.00 16.88
N GLY A 165 -0.99 -12.73 15.77
CA GLY A 165 -2.21 -13.02 15.01
C GLY A 165 -2.77 -11.79 14.28
N ILE A 166 -1.89 -10.90 13.81
CA ILE A 166 -2.23 -9.75 12.97
C ILE A 166 -1.89 -10.11 11.51
N ALA A 167 -2.89 -10.26 10.66
CA ALA A 167 -2.66 -10.51 9.25
C ALA A 167 -2.03 -9.29 8.57
N HIS A 168 -1.10 -9.50 7.65
CA HIS A 168 -0.37 -8.39 7.02
C HIS A 168 -0.07 -8.68 5.55
N ALA A 169 -0.01 -7.63 4.73
CA ALA A 169 0.28 -7.72 3.30
C ALA A 169 1.30 -6.66 2.87
N GLY A 170 1.89 -6.86 1.71
CA GLY A 170 2.72 -5.85 1.05
C GLY A 170 4.22 -6.05 1.18
N THR A 171 4.68 -7.05 1.95
CA THR A 171 6.09 -7.47 2.05
C THR A 171 6.20 -8.98 1.87
N GLY A 172 7.35 -9.45 1.39
CA GLY A 172 7.56 -10.88 1.18
C GLY A 172 9.02 -11.25 0.91
N LYS A 173 9.27 -12.56 0.81
CA LYS A 173 10.58 -13.13 0.46
C LYS A 173 10.99 -12.84 -0.99
N ASN A 174 10.02 -12.51 -1.81
CA ASN A 174 10.13 -12.14 -3.23
C ASN A 174 8.88 -11.35 -3.64
N LEU A 175 8.79 -10.94 -4.90
CA LEU A 175 7.69 -10.10 -5.36
C LEU A 175 6.35 -10.84 -5.42
N GLU A 176 6.36 -12.15 -5.69
CA GLU A 176 5.15 -12.96 -5.68
C GLU A 176 4.53 -13.01 -4.27
N ASP A 177 5.36 -13.22 -3.24
CA ASP A 177 4.91 -13.21 -1.85
C ASP A 177 4.46 -11.80 -1.43
N ALA A 178 5.23 -10.76 -1.79
CA ALA A 178 4.90 -9.38 -1.44
C ALA A 178 3.58 -8.90 -2.08
N ARG A 179 3.22 -9.40 -3.26
CA ARG A 179 1.96 -9.11 -3.98
C ARG A 179 0.79 -9.98 -3.56
N ALA A 180 1.05 -11.07 -2.84
CA ALA A 180 -0.02 -11.95 -2.39
C ALA A 180 -1.00 -11.22 -1.46
N PRO A 181 -2.32 -11.46 -1.59
CA PRO A 181 -3.27 -10.95 -0.62
C PRO A 181 -3.09 -11.68 0.72
N ALA A 182 -3.21 -10.94 1.82
CA ALA A 182 -3.38 -11.51 3.15
C ALA A 182 -4.87 -11.59 3.50
N PHE A 183 -5.21 -12.45 4.48
CA PHE A 183 -6.58 -12.67 4.90
C PHE A 183 -6.71 -12.71 6.42
N TYR A 184 -7.76 -12.05 6.91
CA TYR A 184 -8.24 -12.15 8.27
C TYR A 184 -9.60 -12.85 8.26
N ASP A 185 -9.69 -13.98 8.97
CA ASP A 185 -10.94 -14.72 9.15
C ASP A 185 -11.67 -14.21 10.39
N GLY A 186 -12.48 -13.18 10.19
CA GLY A 186 -13.29 -12.57 11.24
C GLY A 186 -14.64 -13.26 11.45
N PRO A 187 -15.35 -12.92 12.53
CA PRO A 187 -16.66 -13.54 12.87
C PRO A 187 -17.76 -13.29 11.83
N LYS A 188 -17.59 -12.30 10.96
CA LYS A 188 -18.59 -11.93 9.93
C LYS A 188 -18.16 -12.30 8.51
N GLY A 189 -17.03 -12.97 8.36
CA GLY A 189 -16.49 -13.41 7.09
C GLY A 189 -15.01 -13.04 6.92
N ARG A 190 -14.44 -13.52 5.81
CA ARG A 190 -13.04 -13.29 5.48
C ARG A 190 -12.85 -11.91 4.88
N VAL A 191 -11.91 -11.16 5.42
CA VAL A 191 -11.46 -9.86 4.89
C VAL A 191 -10.08 -10.00 4.28
N GLY A 192 -9.95 -9.66 3.00
CA GLY A 192 -8.69 -9.66 2.27
C GLY A 192 -8.02 -8.30 2.30
N LEU A 193 -6.69 -8.30 2.22
CA LEU A 193 -5.84 -7.10 2.12
C LEU A 193 -4.81 -7.25 1.01
N VAL A 194 -4.69 -6.27 0.14
CA VAL A 194 -3.54 -6.09 -0.75
C VAL A 194 -2.91 -4.73 -0.46
N GLY A 195 -1.64 -4.76 -0.05
CA GLY A 195 -0.84 -3.57 0.21
C GLY A 195 0.17 -3.30 -0.90
N MET A 196 0.36 -2.02 -1.24
CA MET A 196 1.38 -1.57 -2.19
C MET A 196 2.02 -0.26 -1.73
N HIS A 197 3.21 0.02 -2.24
CA HIS A 197 3.94 1.27 -1.99
C HIS A 197 4.42 1.88 -3.29
N THR A 198 4.34 3.20 -3.41
CA THR A 198 4.98 3.97 -4.47
C THR A 198 6.35 4.43 -3.99
N PRO A 199 7.45 3.73 -4.34
CA PRO A 199 8.77 4.02 -3.78
C PRO A 199 9.30 5.37 -4.26
N ASN A 200 9.94 6.12 -3.38
CA ASN A 200 10.70 7.32 -3.70
C ASN A 200 12.12 6.92 -4.08
N GLY A 201 12.72 7.54 -5.09
CA GLY A 201 13.98 7.17 -5.72
C GLY A 201 15.12 6.63 -4.84
N ALA A 202 15.25 7.05 -3.58
CA ALA A 202 16.23 6.53 -2.63
C ALA A 202 15.87 5.15 -2.03
N ASN A 203 14.59 4.78 -2.01
CA ASN A 203 14.09 3.58 -1.32
C ASN A 203 13.79 2.40 -2.25
N THR A 204 14.22 2.45 -3.52
CA THR A 204 14.05 1.35 -4.47
C THR A 204 14.79 0.07 -4.07
N ASN A 205 15.76 0.16 -3.15
CA ASN A 205 16.47 -1.01 -2.62
C ASN A 205 15.53 -1.97 -1.86
N ALA A 206 14.43 -1.47 -1.34
CA ALA A 206 13.43 -2.26 -0.65
C ALA A 206 12.43 -2.96 -1.59
N ASN A 207 12.47 -2.71 -2.91
CA ASN A 207 11.59 -3.37 -3.86
C ASN A 207 11.89 -4.86 -3.94
N ALA A 208 10.88 -5.70 -3.75
CA ALA A 208 10.99 -7.12 -3.99
C ALA A 208 11.20 -7.42 -5.49
N THR A 209 11.82 -8.53 -5.81
CA THR A 209 11.98 -8.99 -7.20
C THR A 209 11.36 -10.36 -7.41
N TYR A 210 10.95 -10.65 -8.64
CA TYR A 210 10.45 -11.97 -9.03
C TYR A 210 11.51 -13.05 -8.85
N ARG A 211 11.05 -14.27 -8.61
CA ARG A 211 11.87 -15.46 -8.75
C ARG A 211 12.26 -15.65 -10.22
N SER A 212 13.46 -16.14 -10.47
CA SER A 212 13.94 -16.41 -11.83
C SER A 212 14.79 -17.68 -11.85
N GLY A 213 14.29 -18.73 -12.49
CA GLY A 213 14.92 -20.05 -12.49
C GLY A 213 15.15 -20.55 -11.05
N ASN A 214 16.41 -20.81 -10.69
CA ASN A 214 16.81 -21.25 -9.34
C ASN A 214 17.05 -20.10 -8.36
N LEU A 215 16.87 -18.84 -8.76
CA LEU A 215 17.03 -17.66 -7.92
C LEU A 215 15.73 -17.37 -7.17
N GLY A 216 15.79 -17.28 -5.85
CA GLY A 216 14.62 -17.09 -4.97
C GLY A 216 13.94 -15.72 -5.07
N GLY A 217 14.52 -14.78 -5.82
CA GLY A 217 14.13 -13.38 -5.82
C GLY A 217 14.73 -12.61 -4.63
N ARG A 218 14.59 -11.30 -4.66
CA ARG A 218 14.98 -10.43 -3.55
C ARG A 218 13.77 -10.16 -2.66
N PRO A 219 13.89 -10.30 -1.33
CA PRO A 219 12.84 -9.89 -0.40
C PRO A 219 12.62 -8.39 -0.44
N GLY A 220 11.42 -7.96 -0.05
CA GLY A 220 11.08 -6.53 0.00
C GLY A 220 9.58 -6.27 -0.11
N ILE A 221 9.27 -5.06 -0.58
CA ILE A 221 7.91 -4.55 -0.74
C ILE A 221 7.28 -4.91 -2.08
N ASN A 222 5.96 -4.92 -2.10
CA ASN A 222 5.15 -4.82 -3.29
C ASN A 222 5.17 -3.37 -3.81
N ALA A 223 6.10 -3.09 -4.70
CA ALA A 223 6.23 -1.77 -5.31
C ALA A 223 5.21 -1.56 -6.44
N LEU A 224 4.68 -0.34 -6.52
CA LEU A 224 4.06 0.23 -7.70
C LEU A 224 5.01 1.33 -8.21
N ASN A 225 5.88 0.98 -9.14
CA ASN A 225 6.83 1.91 -9.71
C ASN A 225 6.13 2.95 -10.59
N TYR A 226 6.78 4.10 -10.77
CA TYR A 226 6.24 5.20 -11.56
C TYR A 226 7.36 6.10 -12.08
N ASP A 227 7.06 6.80 -13.17
CA ASP A 227 7.88 7.90 -13.67
C ASP A 227 7.36 9.23 -13.13
N VAL A 228 8.29 10.09 -12.68
CA VAL A 228 7.99 11.50 -12.35
C VAL A 228 8.14 12.34 -13.61
N ILE A 229 7.14 13.14 -13.91
CA ILE A 229 7.10 14.01 -15.07
C ILE A 229 6.99 15.45 -14.59
N TYR A 230 7.98 16.28 -14.91
CA TYR A 230 7.93 17.70 -14.62
C TYR A 230 7.14 18.43 -15.71
N ASN A 231 6.13 19.17 -15.31
CA ASN A 231 5.31 19.94 -16.21
C ASN A 231 6.01 21.28 -16.54
N VAL A 232 6.12 21.56 -17.82
CA VAL A 232 6.83 22.72 -18.38
C VAL A 232 5.99 23.40 -19.48
N THR A 233 6.36 24.62 -19.89
CA THR A 233 5.71 25.26 -21.06
C THR A 233 6.14 24.56 -22.36
N ALA A 234 5.44 24.84 -23.46
CA ALA A 234 5.79 24.34 -24.78
C ALA A 234 7.18 24.84 -25.24
N GLU A 235 7.53 26.08 -24.94
CA GLU A 235 8.82 26.68 -25.26
C GLU A 235 9.94 26.00 -24.44
N GLN A 236 9.71 25.76 -23.14
CA GLN A 236 10.67 25.06 -22.29
C GLN A 236 10.87 23.63 -22.77
N LEU A 237 9.81 22.92 -23.17
CA LEU A 237 9.92 21.59 -23.72
C LEU A 237 10.74 21.55 -25.01
N ALA A 238 10.50 22.52 -25.93
CA ALA A 238 11.27 22.66 -27.16
C ALA A 238 12.76 22.92 -26.87
N ALA A 239 13.08 23.79 -25.90
CA ALA A 239 14.44 24.04 -25.47
C ALA A 239 15.11 22.78 -24.90
N ILE A 240 14.44 22.03 -24.05
CA ILE A 240 14.95 20.75 -23.48
C ILE A 240 15.22 19.74 -24.61
N LYS A 241 14.31 19.61 -25.58
CA LYS A 241 14.52 18.75 -26.75
C LYS A 241 15.74 19.18 -27.57
N ALA A 242 15.94 20.48 -27.78
CA ALA A 242 17.13 21.01 -28.47
C ALA A 242 18.43 20.73 -27.73
N ILE A 243 18.46 20.96 -26.39
CA ILE A 243 19.63 20.66 -25.56
C ILE A 243 19.93 19.16 -25.57
N ARG A 244 18.92 18.30 -25.42
CA ARG A 244 19.08 16.84 -25.50
C ARG A 244 19.70 16.42 -26.83
N ARG A 245 19.22 16.94 -27.95
CA ARG A 245 19.79 16.63 -29.27
C ARG A 245 21.25 17.05 -29.36
N ALA A 246 21.59 18.26 -28.93
CA ALA A 246 22.98 18.74 -28.92
C ALA A 246 23.87 17.88 -28.03
N ALA A 247 23.42 17.52 -26.84
CA ALA A 247 24.18 16.74 -25.88
C ALA A 247 24.46 15.28 -26.31
N TYR A 248 23.53 14.68 -27.08
CA TYR A 248 23.64 13.28 -27.51
C TYR A 248 23.96 13.11 -29.01
N THR A 249 24.27 14.19 -29.73
CA THR A 249 24.77 14.09 -31.10
C THR A 249 26.26 13.79 -31.05
N PRO A 250 26.70 12.58 -31.46
CA PRO A 250 28.10 12.24 -31.41
C PRO A 250 28.91 13.06 -32.41
N PRO A 251 30.16 13.41 -32.10
CA PRO A 251 31.07 14.05 -33.06
C PRO A 251 31.21 13.19 -34.34
N ALA A 252 31.49 13.85 -35.45
CA ALA A 252 31.70 13.16 -36.74
C ALA A 252 32.83 12.11 -36.62
N GLY A 253 32.57 10.90 -37.13
CA GLY A 253 33.51 9.79 -37.07
C GLY A 253 33.48 8.95 -35.81
N THR A 254 32.59 9.24 -34.85
CA THR A 254 32.37 8.39 -33.66
C THR A 254 31.62 7.12 -34.04
N THR A 255 32.16 5.94 -33.68
CA THR A 255 31.51 4.64 -33.88
C THR A 255 31.04 4.06 -32.56
N ASN A 256 30.06 3.16 -32.57
CA ASN A 256 29.53 2.44 -31.41
C ASN A 256 28.85 3.31 -30.33
N VAL A 257 28.17 4.38 -30.72
CA VAL A 257 27.35 5.16 -29.82
C VAL A 257 25.87 4.84 -30.00
N THR A 258 25.14 4.76 -28.89
CA THR A 258 23.68 4.67 -28.91
C THR A 258 23.13 5.97 -29.47
N ARG A 259 22.50 5.89 -30.64
CA ARG A 259 21.82 7.06 -31.24
C ARG A 259 20.50 7.33 -30.52
N LEU A 260 20.17 8.60 -30.42
CA LEU A 260 18.81 8.99 -30.02
C LEU A 260 17.81 8.41 -31.03
N PRO A 261 16.59 8.08 -30.58
CA PRO A 261 15.50 7.74 -31.48
C PRO A 261 15.28 8.83 -32.53
N ASP A 262 14.74 8.44 -33.68
CA ASP A 262 14.37 9.39 -34.71
C ASP A 262 13.49 10.50 -34.10
N PRO A 263 13.78 11.77 -34.36
CA PRO A 263 12.95 12.88 -33.93
C PRO A 263 11.45 12.73 -34.25
N ALA A 264 11.15 12.08 -35.38
CA ALA A 264 9.76 11.81 -35.77
C ALA A 264 9.07 10.75 -34.90
N ALA A 265 9.84 9.91 -34.20
CA ALA A 265 9.32 8.91 -33.27
C ALA A 265 9.19 9.43 -31.83
N GLU A 266 9.71 10.62 -31.52
CA GLU A 266 9.57 11.22 -30.21
C GLU A 266 8.14 11.75 -29.99
N PRO A 267 7.51 11.49 -28.82
CA PRO A 267 6.23 12.11 -28.48
C PRO A 267 6.32 13.65 -28.59
N ALA A 268 5.31 14.25 -29.24
CA ALA A 268 5.30 15.70 -29.42
C ALA A 268 5.23 16.43 -28.08
N ASP A 269 4.51 15.89 -27.11
CA ASP A 269 4.14 16.51 -25.84
C ASP A 269 5.06 16.16 -24.67
N LYS A 270 6.01 15.22 -24.81
CA LYS A 270 6.95 14.83 -23.73
C LYS A 270 8.34 14.48 -24.24
N VAL A 271 9.33 14.52 -23.33
CA VAL A 271 10.71 14.12 -23.59
C VAL A 271 11.37 13.62 -22.30
N GLN A 272 12.24 12.60 -22.42
CA GLN A 272 13.11 12.21 -21.33
C GLN A 272 14.53 12.79 -21.57
N PHE A 273 15.07 13.47 -20.57
CA PHE A 273 16.44 13.98 -20.60
C PHE A 273 17.11 13.82 -19.24
N LEU A 274 18.33 13.27 -19.21
CA LEU A 274 19.08 12.96 -18.00
C LEU A 274 18.29 12.15 -16.97
N GLY A 275 17.52 11.16 -17.42
CA GLY A 275 16.70 10.30 -16.56
C GLY A 275 15.40 10.94 -16.07
N VAL A 276 15.12 12.18 -16.42
CA VAL A 276 13.94 12.93 -15.99
C VAL A 276 12.98 13.14 -17.16
N TRP A 277 11.69 12.95 -16.91
CA TRP A 277 10.63 13.23 -17.87
C TRP A 277 10.13 14.68 -17.77
N TYR A 278 9.88 15.28 -18.93
CA TYR A 278 9.27 16.61 -19.08
C TYR A 278 8.09 16.52 -20.04
N LYS A 279 7.00 17.21 -19.69
CA LYS A 279 5.76 17.25 -20.49
C LYS A 279 5.18 18.66 -20.49
N VAL A 280 4.46 19.01 -21.56
CA VAL A 280 3.69 20.26 -21.57
C VAL A 280 2.58 20.18 -20.54
N GLY A 281 2.52 21.17 -19.64
CA GLY A 281 1.55 21.26 -18.56
C GLY A 281 1.72 22.55 -17.76
N THR A 282 1.14 22.61 -16.57
CA THR A 282 1.27 23.77 -15.68
C THR A 282 2.68 23.80 -15.08
N PRO A 283 3.53 24.79 -15.42
CA PRO A 283 4.90 24.85 -14.89
C PRO A 283 4.93 24.89 -13.36
N GLY A 284 5.94 24.24 -12.77
CA GLY A 284 6.09 24.13 -11.33
C GLY A 284 5.26 23.01 -10.68
N THR A 285 4.50 22.24 -11.49
CA THR A 285 3.79 21.06 -11.05
C THR A 285 4.45 19.78 -11.56
N ARG A 286 4.06 18.63 -11.00
CA ARG A 286 4.47 17.30 -11.43
C ARG A 286 3.26 16.44 -11.77
N SER A 287 3.46 15.55 -12.72
CA SER A 287 2.56 14.45 -13.04
C SER A 287 3.28 13.13 -12.80
N PHE A 288 2.54 12.02 -12.74
CA PHE A 288 3.10 10.72 -12.47
C PHE A 288 2.51 9.69 -13.43
N GLU A 289 3.36 8.84 -14.00
CA GLU A 289 2.94 7.76 -14.88
C GLU A 289 3.30 6.42 -14.20
N MET A 290 2.29 5.66 -13.76
CA MET A 290 2.47 4.38 -13.10
C MET A 290 3.02 3.34 -14.09
N ASP A 291 3.95 2.49 -13.63
CA ASP A 291 4.38 1.34 -14.40
C ASP A 291 3.18 0.42 -14.72
N ALA A 292 2.96 0.17 -15.99
CA ALA A 292 1.77 -0.55 -16.46
C ALA A 292 1.77 -2.03 -16.04
N ALA A 293 2.95 -2.65 -15.90
CA ALA A 293 3.07 -4.03 -15.46
C ALA A 293 2.78 -4.15 -13.97
N ASP A 294 3.35 -3.28 -13.15
CA ASP A 294 3.09 -3.25 -11.71
C ASP A 294 1.62 -2.97 -11.41
N LEU A 295 1.03 -1.99 -12.10
CA LEU A 295 -0.40 -1.69 -11.97
C LEU A 295 -1.25 -2.90 -12.31
N ARG A 296 -1.03 -3.55 -13.47
CA ARG A 296 -1.78 -4.73 -13.90
C ARG A 296 -1.70 -5.85 -12.87
N GLU A 297 -0.51 -6.15 -12.36
CA GLU A 297 -0.30 -7.23 -11.43
C GLU A 297 -0.90 -6.94 -10.04
N ASN A 298 -0.82 -5.69 -9.56
CA ASN A 298 -1.50 -5.27 -8.34
C ASN A 298 -3.03 -5.41 -8.46
N LEU A 299 -3.62 -4.97 -9.58
CA LEU A 299 -5.04 -5.13 -9.83
C LEU A 299 -5.45 -6.61 -9.95
N ARG A 300 -4.57 -7.47 -10.49
CA ARG A 300 -4.77 -8.92 -10.49
C ARG A 300 -4.78 -9.50 -9.08
N SER A 301 -3.86 -9.08 -8.23
CA SER A 301 -3.82 -9.50 -6.81
C SER A 301 -5.10 -9.12 -6.06
N ILE A 302 -5.61 -7.90 -6.29
CA ILE A 302 -6.89 -7.46 -5.72
C ILE A 302 -8.04 -8.35 -6.18
N ARG A 303 -8.15 -8.66 -7.48
CA ARG A 303 -9.19 -9.57 -8.00
C ARG A 303 -9.08 -10.96 -7.39
N ASN A 304 -7.88 -11.51 -7.33
CA ASN A 304 -7.64 -12.84 -6.75
C ASN A 304 -8.00 -12.86 -5.26
N GLY A 305 -7.60 -11.84 -4.52
CA GLY A 305 -7.96 -11.67 -3.12
C GLY A 305 -9.49 -11.59 -2.93
N LYS A 306 -10.18 -10.84 -3.81
CA LYS A 306 -11.64 -10.72 -3.78
C LYS A 306 -12.37 -12.04 -4.05
N TYR A 307 -11.85 -12.91 -4.91
CA TYR A 307 -12.42 -14.24 -5.10
C TYR A 307 -12.37 -15.10 -3.84
N LEU A 308 -11.36 -14.89 -3.01
CA LEU A 308 -11.07 -15.67 -1.81
C LEU A 308 -11.60 -15.01 -0.52
N SER A 309 -12.23 -13.84 -0.62
CA SER A 309 -12.76 -13.10 0.54
C SER A 309 -14.15 -12.53 0.28
N GLU A 310 -14.87 -12.26 1.34
CA GLU A 310 -16.17 -11.59 1.31
C GLU A 310 -16.02 -10.07 1.21
N PHE A 311 -14.98 -9.50 1.83
CA PHE A 311 -14.65 -8.09 1.80
C PHE A 311 -13.16 -7.90 1.45
N MET A 312 -12.84 -6.89 0.62
CA MET A 312 -11.48 -6.67 0.13
C MET A 312 -11.03 -5.24 0.38
N ILE A 313 -9.95 -5.07 1.12
CA ILE A 313 -9.26 -3.79 1.32
C ILE A 313 -8.06 -3.74 0.37
N ALA A 314 -7.92 -2.66 -0.38
CA ALA A 314 -6.70 -2.34 -1.09
C ALA A 314 -6.10 -1.06 -0.51
N THR A 315 -4.80 -0.99 -0.40
CA THR A 315 -4.11 0.15 0.20
C THR A 315 -2.82 0.49 -0.53
N CYS A 316 -2.48 1.78 -0.51
CA CYS A 316 -1.23 2.29 -1.07
C CYS A 316 -0.57 3.25 -0.08
N HIS A 317 0.68 2.98 0.25
CA HIS A 317 1.53 3.95 0.95
C HIS A 317 2.21 4.87 -0.07
N CYS A 318 1.93 6.17 -0.01
CA CYS A 318 2.24 7.13 -1.06
C CYS A 318 2.57 8.52 -0.51
N HIS A 319 3.83 8.95 -0.67
CA HIS A 319 4.30 10.28 -0.26
C HIS A 319 4.18 11.36 -1.35
N GLN A 320 3.77 10.98 -2.57
CA GLN A 320 3.76 11.90 -3.70
C GLN A 320 2.72 12.98 -3.54
N GLY A 321 3.09 14.17 -4.00
CA GLY A 321 2.23 15.33 -4.14
C GLY A 321 2.48 16.06 -5.45
N PRO A 322 1.52 16.84 -5.99
CA PRO A 322 1.62 17.43 -7.31
C PRO A 322 2.51 18.68 -7.38
N ILE A 323 2.74 19.39 -6.27
CA ILE A 323 3.29 20.77 -6.32
C ILE A 323 4.78 20.80 -6.02
N THR A 324 5.31 19.97 -5.14
CA THR A 324 6.64 20.19 -4.62
C THR A 324 7.72 19.38 -5.30
N ALA A 325 8.84 20.03 -5.59
CA ALA A 325 10.09 19.35 -5.91
C ALA A 325 10.73 18.66 -4.69
N GLN A 326 10.30 19.01 -3.47
CA GLN A 326 10.76 18.44 -2.22
C GLN A 326 9.82 17.33 -1.79
N GLN A 327 10.31 16.12 -1.75
CA GLN A 327 9.55 14.88 -1.50
C GLN A 327 8.96 14.76 -0.08
N TRP A 328 9.29 15.70 0.83
CA TRP A 328 9.01 15.62 2.26
C TRP A 328 8.03 16.68 2.75
N LEU A 329 7.36 17.38 1.85
CA LEU A 329 6.35 18.33 2.27
C LEU A 329 5.01 17.63 2.41
N PHE A 330 4.40 17.83 3.54
CA PHE A 330 3.09 17.34 3.94
C PHE A 330 2.01 18.02 3.09
N GLU A 331 1.81 17.48 1.89
CA GLU A 331 0.85 18.00 0.91
C GLU A 331 -0.52 17.36 1.11
N ASP A 332 -1.53 18.19 1.34
CA ASP A 332 -2.92 17.75 1.40
C ASP A 332 -3.54 17.55 0.00
N GLN A 333 -2.84 17.97 -1.06
CA GLN A 333 -3.26 17.75 -2.44
C GLN A 333 -2.98 16.32 -2.90
N ILE A 334 -3.92 15.79 -3.68
CA ILE A 334 -3.86 14.41 -4.19
C ILE A 334 -3.11 14.40 -5.53
N PRO A 335 -2.04 13.59 -5.71
CA PRO A 335 -1.35 13.47 -7.00
C PRO A 335 -2.27 12.82 -8.05
N ASP A 336 -2.07 13.18 -9.32
CA ASP A 336 -2.94 12.85 -10.44
C ASP A 336 -3.19 11.34 -10.66
N PHE A 337 -2.19 10.50 -10.41
CA PHE A 337 -2.31 9.05 -10.59
C PHE A 337 -3.17 8.37 -9.51
N LEU A 338 -3.24 8.94 -8.31
CA LEU A 338 -3.81 8.28 -7.14
C LEU A 338 -5.34 8.05 -7.25
N PRO A 339 -6.14 9.02 -7.74
CA PRO A 339 -7.56 8.75 -8.02
C PRO A 339 -7.77 7.69 -9.12
N VAL A 340 -6.86 7.62 -10.10
CA VAL A 340 -6.90 6.60 -11.15
C VAL A 340 -6.62 5.21 -10.56
N LEU A 341 -5.60 5.08 -9.72
CA LEU A 341 -5.26 3.84 -9.01
C LEU A 341 -6.42 3.37 -8.13
N ALA A 342 -6.94 4.26 -7.28
CA ALA A 342 -8.01 3.95 -6.35
C ALA A 342 -9.27 3.45 -7.06
N LYS A 343 -9.71 4.14 -8.10
CA LYS A 343 -10.89 3.74 -8.90
C LYS A 343 -10.67 2.41 -9.61
N LYS A 344 -9.49 2.18 -10.19
CA LYS A 344 -9.12 0.89 -10.79
C LYS A 344 -9.07 -0.25 -9.76
N ALA A 345 -8.62 0.02 -8.53
CA ALA A 345 -8.63 -0.95 -7.43
C ALA A 345 -10.08 -1.34 -7.05
N ILE A 346 -10.97 -0.34 -6.91
CA ILE A 346 -12.40 -0.58 -6.67
C ILE A 346 -13.02 -1.38 -7.83
N ASP A 347 -12.75 -1.00 -9.07
CA ASP A 347 -13.23 -1.70 -10.27
C ASP A 347 -12.68 -3.13 -10.38
N SER A 348 -11.56 -3.41 -9.73
CA SER A 348 -10.96 -4.74 -9.63
C SER A 348 -11.44 -5.57 -8.44
N GLY A 349 -12.38 -5.06 -7.64
CA GLY A 349 -13.03 -5.79 -6.57
C GLY A 349 -12.70 -5.34 -5.15
N ALA A 350 -11.90 -4.28 -4.97
CA ALA A 350 -11.74 -3.70 -3.65
C ALA A 350 -13.08 -3.10 -3.16
N ASP A 351 -13.40 -3.32 -1.90
CA ASP A 351 -14.59 -2.75 -1.24
C ASP A 351 -14.25 -1.44 -0.50
N MET A 352 -12.96 -1.20 -0.31
CA MET A 352 -12.39 -0.01 0.30
C MET A 352 -10.99 0.23 -0.26
N PHE A 353 -10.63 1.50 -0.47
CA PHE A 353 -9.25 1.89 -0.79
C PHE A 353 -8.75 2.92 0.20
N VAL A 354 -7.56 2.69 0.77
CA VAL A 354 -6.97 3.55 1.80
C VAL A 354 -5.57 3.96 1.40
N VAL A 355 -5.25 5.24 1.53
CA VAL A 355 -3.92 5.78 1.27
C VAL A 355 -3.26 6.17 2.58
N HIS A 356 -2.02 5.76 2.73
CA HIS A 356 -1.12 6.08 3.82
C HIS A 356 0.11 6.85 3.29
N GLY A 357 0.91 7.44 4.16
CA GLY A 357 2.18 8.09 3.82
C GLY A 357 2.18 9.61 3.62
N PRO A 358 1.05 10.33 3.36
CA PRO A 358 1.13 11.78 3.17
C PRO A 358 1.38 12.56 4.48
N HIS A 359 1.36 11.87 5.64
CA HIS A 359 1.54 12.44 6.99
C HIS A 359 0.57 13.58 7.34
N VAL A 360 -0.49 13.73 6.57
CA VAL A 360 -1.59 14.68 6.78
C VAL A 360 -2.91 14.07 6.33
N VAL A 361 -4.01 14.59 6.85
CA VAL A 361 -5.34 14.20 6.38
C VAL A 361 -5.60 14.77 5.00
N ARG A 362 -6.19 13.94 4.12
CA ARG A 362 -6.70 14.30 2.79
C ARG A 362 -8.20 14.04 2.70
N GLY A 363 -8.77 14.28 1.53
CA GLY A 363 -10.20 14.11 1.31
C GLY A 363 -10.65 12.65 1.27
N VAL A 364 -11.97 12.47 1.36
CA VAL A 364 -12.68 11.19 1.21
C VAL A 364 -13.53 11.24 -0.05
N GLU A 365 -13.49 10.20 -0.87
CA GLU A 365 -14.34 10.04 -2.05
C GLU A 365 -15.23 8.80 -1.89
N ILE A 366 -16.49 8.88 -2.37
CA ILE A 366 -17.36 7.71 -2.51
C ILE A 366 -17.48 7.39 -3.99
N TYR A 367 -16.82 6.31 -4.41
CA TYR A 367 -16.82 5.86 -5.79
C TYR A 367 -17.59 4.55 -5.94
N LYS A 368 -18.66 4.55 -6.75
CA LYS A 368 -19.56 3.38 -6.92
C LYS A 368 -20.06 2.81 -5.60
N GLY A 369 -20.35 3.69 -4.63
CA GLY A 369 -20.83 3.31 -3.30
C GLY A 369 -19.76 2.69 -2.39
N LYS A 370 -18.49 2.84 -2.72
CA LYS A 370 -17.34 2.34 -1.95
C LYS A 370 -16.42 3.49 -1.52
N PRO A 371 -15.88 3.48 -0.29
CA PRO A 371 -15.08 4.56 0.23
C PRO A 371 -13.65 4.51 -0.27
N ILE A 372 -13.10 5.69 -0.58
CA ILE A 372 -11.69 5.94 -0.85
C ILE A 372 -11.22 7.01 0.14
N PHE A 373 -10.23 6.67 0.96
CA PHE A 373 -9.57 7.59 1.88
C PHE A 373 -8.21 7.96 1.30
N TYR A 374 -8.00 9.21 0.91
CA TYR A 374 -6.77 9.66 0.26
C TYR A 374 -5.63 10.02 1.21
N GLY A 375 -5.88 10.02 2.51
CA GLY A 375 -4.90 10.21 3.57
C GLY A 375 -5.57 10.32 4.93
N MET A 376 -5.09 9.54 5.88
CA MET A 376 -5.65 9.46 7.24
C MET A 376 -4.85 10.27 8.28
N GLY A 377 -3.66 10.76 7.90
CA GLY A 377 -2.67 11.32 8.84
C GLY A 377 -1.96 10.24 9.64
N GLU A 378 -1.33 10.65 10.72
CA GLU A 378 -0.57 9.76 11.61
C GLU A 378 -1.45 9.26 12.76
N PHE A 379 -1.65 7.96 12.86
CA PHE A 379 -2.31 7.39 14.03
C PHE A 379 -1.36 7.31 15.22
N TYR A 380 -0.17 6.71 15.02
CA TYR A 380 0.98 6.83 15.90
C TYR A 380 2.07 7.60 15.19
N TYR A 381 2.69 8.58 15.84
CA TYR A 381 3.81 9.33 15.29
C TYR A 381 4.94 9.47 16.31
N GLN A 382 5.70 8.38 16.47
CA GLN A 382 6.79 8.32 17.45
C GLN A 382 8.18 8.32 16.80
N TRP A 383 8.28 8.82 15.57
CA TRP A 383 9.56 8.98 14.86
C TRP A 383 10.59 9.75 15.69
N GLN A 384 10.18 10.84 16.33
CA GLN A 384 11.01 11.71 17.13
C GLN A 384 11.53 11.09 18.43
N HIS A 385 10.94 9.97 18.89
CA HIS A 385 11.38 9.22 20.07
C HIS A 385 12.45 8.18 19.71
N MET A 386 13.31 8.46 18.75
CA MET A 386 14.43 7.60 18.41
C MET A 386 15.54 7.78 19.47
N ASP A 387 15.31 7.22 20.66
CA ASP A 387 16.22 7.34 21.79
C ASP A 387 17.64 6.89 21.44
N SER A 388 17.78 5.88 20.57
CA SER A 388 19.08 5.41 20.09
C SER A 388 19.80 6.41 19.19
N ALA A 389 19.10 7.21 18.38
CA ALA A 389 19.71 8.24 17.56
C ALA A 389 20.10 9.46 18.39
N LEU A 390 19.30 9.81 19.39
CA LEU A 390 19.66 10.84 20.38
C LEU A 390 20.89 10.41 21.21
N LEU A 391 20.91 9.16 21.65
CA LEU A 391 22.02 8.61 22.45
C LEU A 391 23.29 8.36 21.62
N SER A 392 23.17 8.06 20.33
CA SER A 392 24.34 7.81 19.46
C SER A 392 24.97 9.06 18.86
N GLY A 393 24.39 10.24 19.07
CA GLY A 393 24.88 11.50 18.49
C GLY A 393 24.75 11.58 16.97
N SER A 394 24.01 10.66 16.35
CA SER A 394 23.83 10.58 14.90
C SER A 394 22.74 11.51 14.34
N TRP A 395 22.04 12.22 15.20
CA TRP A 395 21.06 13.24 14.81
C TRP A 395 21.78 14.56 14.45
N PRO A 396 21.19 15.42 13.56
CA PRO A 396 21.86 16.66 13.13
C PRO A 396 22.39 17.49 14.29
N GLN A 397 23.63 17.91 14.16
CA GLN A 397 24.57 18.37 15.17
C GLN A 397 24.20 19.66 15.96
N ASN A 398 22.94 20.08 15.98
CA ASN A 398 22.51 21.32 16.60
C ASN A 398 21.89 21.18 18.00
N GLY A 399 21.80 19.96 18.52
CA GLY A 399 21.33 19.69 19.87
C GLY A 399 22.19 18.61 20.54
N ARG A 400 22.76 18.93 21.70
CA ARG A 400 23.43 17.92 22.53
C ARG A 400 22.35 17.05 23.16
N ALA A 401 22.53 15.74 23.12
CA ALA A 401 21.62 14.76 23.72
C ALA A 401 21.43 14.91 25.25
N ASP A 402 22.30 15.70 25.88
CA ASP A 402 22.29 15.99 27.32
C ASP A 402 21.60 17.31 27.70
N ASP A 403 21.12 18.08 26.71
CA ASP A 403 20.39 19.32 26.99
C ASP A 403 18.89 19.04 27.17
N SER A 404 18.51 18.81 28.41
CA SER A 404 17.13 18.61 28.83
C SER A 404 16.19 19.81 28.55
N THR A 405 16.75 20.92 28.06
CA THR A 405 15.99 22.14 27.71
C THR A 405 15.54 22.14 26.26
N ILE A 406 16.07 21.24 25.40
CA ILE A 406 15.70 21.18 23.98
C ILE A 406 14.36 20.44 23.83
N ASP A 407 13.34 21.15 23.42
CA ASP A 407 12.09 20.53 23.02
C ASP A 407 12.31 19.77 21.68
N VAL A 408 12.16 18.46 21.72
CA VAL A 408 12.32 17.58 20.55
C VAL A 408 11.42 17.99 19.38
N ARG A 409 10.27 18.64 19.65
CA ARG A 409 9.37 19.16 18.62
C ARG A 409 10.06 20.21 17.74
N VAL A 410 10.82 21.07 18.36
CA VAL A 410 11.56 22.17 17.69
C VAL A 410 12.80 21.61 16.98
N SER A 411 13.59 20.79 17.66
CA SER A 411 14.84 20.24 17.11
C SER A 411 14.61 19.34 15.90
N ALA A 412 13.52 18.58 15.87
CA ALA A 412 13.14 17.72 14.76
C ALA A 412 12.37 18.45 13.64
N GLY A 413 12.12 19.76 13.77
CA GLY A 413 11.35 20.52 12.77
C GLY A 413 9.89 20.09 12.66
N LEU A 414 9.34 19.48 13.70
CA LEU A 414 7.97 18.98 13.72
C LEU A 414 6.97 20.16 13.76
N ARG A 415 5.80 19.91 13.19
CA ARG A 415 4.71 20.89 13.16
C ARG A 415 3.44 20.28 13.73
N PRO A 416 2.57 21.07 14.39
CA PRO A 416 1.31 20.58 14.94
C PRO A 416 0.47 19.76 13.95
N ILE A 417 0.46 20.16 12.67
CA ILE A 417 -0.30 19.49 11.60
C ILE A 417 0.10 18.02 11.42
N ASN A 418 1.33 17.64 11.74
CA ASN A 418 1.80 16.25 11.64
C ASN A 418 1.18 15.34 12.70
N PHE A 419 0.56 15.94 13.71
CA PHE A 419 -0.11 15.24 14.80
C PHE A 419 -1.63 15.31 14.69
N GLU A 420 -2.16 15.87 13.58
CA GLU A 420 -3.58 15.91 13.26
C GLU A 420 -3.93 14.72 12.37
N SER A 421 -4.84 13.86 12.82
CA SER A 421 -5.21 12.62 12.15
C SER A 421 -6.70 12.31 12.34
N MET A 422 -7.17 11.21 11.79
CA MET A 422 -8.54 10.74 11.99
C MET A 422 -8.60 9.21 12.01
N VAL A 423 -9.54 8.70 12.78
CA VAL A 423 -10.00 7.31 12.74
C VAL A 423 -11.31 7.28 11.96
N ALA A 424 -11.43 6.44 10.95
CA ALA A 424 -12.65 6.28 10.20
C ALA A 424 -13.34 4.96 10.57
N GLN A 425 -14.55 5.05 11.11
CA GLN A 425 -15.45 3.92 11.33
C GLN A 425 -16.43 3.85 10.16
N THR A 426 -16.32 2.80 9.37
CA THR A 426 -17.10 2.59 8.16
C THR A 426 -18.07 1.44 8.37
N LYS A 427 -19.37 1.69 8.19
CA LYS A 427 -20.43 0.70 8.38
C LYS A 427 -21.00 0.25 7.04
N PHE A 428 -21.05 -1.06 6.87
CA PHE A 428 -21.69 -1.72 5.75
C PHE A 428 -22.89 -2.54 6.25
N ASP A 429 -23.96 -2.57 5.47
CA ASP A 429 -25.08 -3.48 5.67
C ASP A 429 -25.46 -4.15 4.35
N LYS A 430 -25.58 -5.48 4.36
CA LYS A 430 -25.86 -6.29 3.16
C LYS A 430 -24.93 -5.94 1.99
N GLY A 431 -23.63 -5.78 2.29
CA GLY A 431 -22.60 -5.44 1.33
C GLY A 431 -22.63 -4.01 0.79
N LYS A 432 -23.46 -3.14 1.31
CA LYS A 432 -23.57 -1.73 0.91
C LYS A 432 -23.03 -0.82 2.00
N LEU A 433 -22.29 0.20 1.60
CA LEU A 433 -21.86 1.27 2.50
C LEU A 433 -23.10 2.05 2.99
N VAL A 434 -23.21 2.21 4.31
CA VAL A 434 -24.33 2.92 4.97
C VAL A 434 -23.86 4.27 5.52
N GLU A 435 -22.81 4.25 6.33
CA GLU A 435 -22.33 5.44 7.05
C GLU A 435 -20.83 5.36 7.24
N ILE A 436 -20.16 6.52 7.20
CA ILE A 436 -18.78 6.68 7.67
C ILE A 436 -18.81 7.73 8.78
N ARG A 437 -18.15 7.43 9.89
CA ARG A 437 -17.87 8.36 10.97
C ARG A 437 -16.38 8.62 11.07
N LEU A 438 -16.00 9.89 11.01
CA LEU A 438 -14.62 10.34 11.10
C LEU A 438 -14.41 10.93 12.49
N TYR A 439 -13.58 10.27 13.27
CA TYR A 439 -13.21 10.69 14.63
C TYR A 439 -11.83 11.34 14.58
N PRO A 440 -11.75 12.66 14.76
CA PRO A 440 -10.46 13.36 14.79
C PRO A 440 -9.60 12.89 15.95
N THR A 441 -8.33 12.66 15.65
CA THR A 441 -7.32 12.29 16.65
C THR A 441 -6.18 13.28 16.66
N SER A 442 -5.52 13.37 17.81
CA SER A 442 -4.33 14.17 18.04
C SER A 442 -3.21 13.24 18.51
N GLY A 443 -2.01 13.46 18.00
CA GLY A 443 -0.79 12.79 18.48
C GLY A 443 -0.23 13.44 19.77
N ALA A 444 -1.08 14.02 20.63
CA ALA A 444 -0.71 14.64 21.90
C ALA A 444 0.39 15.71 21.77
N TRP A 445 0.35 16.54 20.71
CA TRP A 445 1.33 17.59 20.44
C TRP A 445 1.51 18.57 21.62
N ASP A 446 0.44 18.93 22.28
CA ASP A 446 0.37 19.84 23.43
C ASP A 446 0.56 19.14 24.78
N GLY A 447 0.73 17.82 24.76
CA GLY A 447 0.93 17.00 25.95
C GLY A 447 2.41 16.89 26.38
N PRO A 448 2.67 16.14 27.45
CA PRO A 448 4.03 15.83 27.86
C PRO A 448 4.78 15.00 26.79
N ILE A 449 6.10 15.13 26.72
CA ILE A 449 6.95 14.40 25.76
C ILE A 449 6.71 12.89 25.83
N SER A 450 6.44 12.35 27.02
CA SER A 450 6.13 10.94 27.22
C SER A 450 4.86 10.46 26.48
N GLN A 451 3.97 11.36 26.09
CA GLN A 451 2.74 11.07 25.37
C GLN A 451 2.79 11.52 23.91
N LEU A 452 3.83 12.25 23.51
CA LEU A 452 3.97 12.73 22.14
C LEU A 452 3.93 11.57 21.13
N GLY A 453 3.12 11.72 20.10
CA GLY A 453 2.91 10.70 19.07
C GLY A 453 1.94 9.57 19.44
N LEU A 454 1.34 9.59 20.64
CA LEU A 454 0.29 8.66 21.02
C LEU A 454 -1.08 9.15 20.55
N PRO A 455 -1.93 8.29 19.98
CA PRO A 455 -3.25 8.69 19.49
C PRO A 455 -4.21 8.93 20.65
N ARG A 456 -4.78 10.11 20.69
CA ARG A 456 -5.87 10.46 21.60
C ARG A 456 -6.99 11.17 20.85
N GLN A 457 -8.18 11.18 21.42
CA GLN A 457 -9.28 11.99 20.90
C GLN A 457 -8.85 13.46 20.85
N ALA A 458 -9.05 14.11 19.70
CA ALA A 458 -8.71 15.52 19.55
C ALA A 458 -9.59 16.40 20.44
N PRO A 459 -9.05 17.43 21.10
CA PRO A 459 -9.84 18.46 21.79
C PRO A 459 -10.86 19.09 20.82
N PRO A 460 -12.00 19.62 21.32
CA PRO A 460 -13.11 20.08 20.47
C PRO A 460 -12.73 21.09 19.39
N ASP A 461 -11.90 22.07 19.70
CA ASP A 461 -11.42 23.09 18.76
C ASP A 461 -10.53 22.49 17.66
N MET A 462 -9.63 21.60 18.05
CA MET A 462 -8.79 20.85 17.09
C MET A 462 -9.64 19.90 16.24
N ALA A 463 -10.61 19.22 16.83
CA ALA A 463 -11.52 18.34 16.11
C ALA A 463 -12.30 19.10 15.03
N GLN A 464 -12.84 20.28 15.36
CA GLN A 464 -13.51 21.15 14.38
C GLN A 464 -12.56 21.59 13.27
N LYS A 465 -11.32 21.93 13.57
CA LYS A 465 -10.30 22.33 12.60
C LYS A 465 -9.98 21.18 11.63
N ILE A 466 -9.75 19.97 12.16
CA ILE A 466 -9.44 18.77 11.35
C ILE A 466 -10.64 18.46 10.44
N LEU A 467 -11.85 18.42 10.99
CA LEU A 467 -13.07 18.08 10.24
C LEU A 467 -13.39 19.13 9.16
N ALA A 468 -13.22 20.41 9.45
CA ALA A 468 -13.41 21.48 8.45
C ALA A 468 -12.42 21.32 7.28
N ARG A 469 -11.17 20.95 7.56
CA ARG A 469 -10.17 20.65 6.52
C ARG A 469 -10.59 19.44 5.67
N VAL A 470 -10.93 18.31 6.28
CA VAL A 470 -11.35 17.10 5.57
C VAL A 470 -12.62 17.37 4.76
N GLN A 471 -13.59 18.14 5.31
CA GLN A 471 -14.79 18.57 4.60
C GLN A 471 -14.46 19.38 3.33
N ALA A 472 -13.56 20.37 3.46
CA ALA A 472 -13.11 21.19 2.34
C ALA A 472 -12.41 20.38 1.25
N LEU A 473 -11.53 19.44 1.65
CA LEU A 473 -10.79 18.55 0.73
C LEU A 473 -11.69 17.47 0.08
N SER A 474 -12.78 17.09 0.73
CA SER A 474 -13.73 16.08 0.22
C SER A 474 -14.77 16.66 -0.74
N LYS A 475 -15.08 17.95 -0.61
CA LYS A 475 -16.09 18.61 -1.44
C LYS A 475 -15.79 18.53 -2.94
N PRO A 476 -14.57 18.80 -3.43
CA PRO A 476 -14.24 18.63 -4.86
C PRO A 476 -14.34 17.18 -5.34
N LEU A 477 -14.28 16.20 -4.43
CA LEU A 477 -14.41 14.77 -4.70
C LEU A 477 -15.89 14.31 -4.71
N GLY A 478 -16.83 15.24 -4.55
CA GLY A 478 -18.27 14.96 -4.54
C GLY A 478 -18.80 14.38 -3.21
N THR A 479 -18.00 14.43 -2.14
CA THR A 479 -18.41 13.90 -0.83
C THR A 479 -18.81 15.03 0.11
N THR A 480 -20.01 14.92 0.68
CA THR A 480 -20.52 15.83 1.71
C THR A 480 -20.32 15.21 3.09
N ILE A 481 -19.69 15.97 3.98
CA ILE A 481 -19.46 15.57 5.38
C ILE A 481 -20.25 16.52 6.27
N ALA A 482 -21.17 16.00 7.10
CA ALA A 482 -21.77 16.74 8.21
C ALA A 482 -20.86 16.68 9.43
N ILE A 483 -20.78 17.76 10.20
CA ILE A 483 -20.04 17.77 11.47
C ILE A 483 -21.06 17.74 12.61
N GLU A 484 -21.07 16.65 13.37
CA GLU A 484 -22.02 16.39 14.45
C GLU A 484 -21.27 16.01 15.72
N ASN A 485 -21.34 16.81 16.76
CA ASN A 485 -20.67 16.54 18.04
C ASN A 485 -19.17 16.21 17.92
N ASN A 486 -18.44 16.99 17.15
CA ASN A 486 -17.01 16.79 16.86
C ASN A 486 -16.68 15.49 16.10
N VAL A 487 -17.65 14.91 15.39
CA VAL A 487 -17.50 13.75 14.50
C VAL A 487 -17.93 14.15 13.10
N GLY A 488 -17.15 13.82 12.11
CA GLY A 488 -17.53 13.94 10.70
C GLY A 488 -18.43 12.77 10.30
N VAL A 489 -19.55 13.03 9.64
CA VAL A 489 -20.52 11.99 9.26
C VAL A 489 -20.79 12.07 7.77
N ILE A 490 -20.62 10.95 7.08
CA ILE A 490 -20.95 10.76 5.67
C ILE A 490 -22.07 9.72 5.61
N ARG A 491 -23.26 10.12 5.12
CA ARG A 491 -24.40 9.20 4.92
C ARG A 491 -24.58 8.91 3.44
N VAL A 492 -24.52 7.64 3.08
CA VAL A 492 -24.70 7.19 1.70
C VAL A 492 -26.19 6.93 1.46
N GLY A 493 -26.77 7.62 0.48
CA GLY A 493 -28.22 7.61 0.22
C GLY A 493 -28.90 8.97 0.45
N ALA A 494 -28.25 9.87 1.21
CA ALA A 494 -28.66 11.27 1.35
C ALA A 494 -27.92 12.22 0.39
N GLN A 495 -26.99 11.71 -0.41
CA GLN A 495 -26.24 12.53 -1.38
C GLN A 495 -27.12 12.73 -2.62
N SER A 496 -27.48 13.96 -2.92
CA SER A 496 -28.10 14.36 -4.18
C SER A 496 -27.24 13.88 -5.35
N ALA A 497 -27.90 13.32 -6.38
CA ALA A 497 -27.25 12.97 -7.63
C ALA A 497 -26.38 14.14 -8.12
N PRO A 498 -25.20 13.86 -8.73
CA PRO A 498 -24.36 14.91 -9.28
C PRO A 498 -25.20 15.75 -10.24
N SER A 499 -25.21 17.06 -10.04
CA SER A 499 -25.79 17.99 -11.01
C SER A 499 -25.02 17.76 -12.31
N THR A 500 -25.72 17.28 -13.33
CA THR A 500 -25.23 17.26 -14.71
C THR A 500 -25.11 18.70 -15.17
N GLY A 501 -24.01 19.34 -14.78
CA GLY A 501 -23.61 20.63 -15.36
C GLY A 501 -23.15 20.34 -16.78
N GLY A 502 -24.03 20.63 -17.74
CA GLY A 502 -23.68 20.60 -19.14
C GLY A 502 -22.52 21.54 -19.42
N LEU A 503 -21.49 20.99 -20.04
CA LEU A 503 -20.49 21.77 -20.78
C LEU A 503 -21.22 22.41 -21.96
N GLN A 504 -21.39 23.73 -21.92
CA GLN A 504 -21.49 24.58 -23.09
C GLN A 504 -20.13 25.15 -23.46
#